data_058486683968c26f5ab1e8aad856142c
#
_entry.id   058486683968c26f5ab1e8aad856142c
#
_cell.length_a   1.000
_cell.length_b   1.000
_cell.length_c   1.000
_cell.angle_alpha   90.00
_cell.angle_beta   90.00
_cell.angle_gamma   90.00
#
_symmetry.space_group_name_H-M   'P 1'
#
loop_
_entity.id
_entity.type
_entity.pdbx_description
1 polymer ?
#
loop_
_entity_poly.entity_id
_entity_poly.type
_entity_poly.pdbx_seq_one_letter_code
_entity_poly.pdbx_strand_id
1 'polypeptide(L)'
;ADVYDMADLFTDEEEKQLSEQAQVLSDTMKMEAVIVTIEENSDSAQVFADGFYMEGGFGTGSDHSGILFLIDMDNRELYISTNGQMIRYMTDSRINDVLDDVYNYAADADYYGAAAAFLTDTEKCYSNGISRDQYNYDTETGKISRYHHIEWYEILIALGVAAVCGGTAVASVL
;
A
#
# COMPACT_ATOMS: atom_id res chain seq x y z
N ALA A 1 14.13 0.12 2.08
CA ALA A 1 13.13 0.39 3.12
C ALA A 1 13.83 1.12 4.24
N ASP A 2 13.41 2.33 4.51
CA ASP A 2 14.17 3.22 5.36
C ASP A 2 13.27 3.85 6.43
N VAL A 3 13.85 4.00 7.63
CA VAL A 3 13.29 4.78 8.73
C VAL A 3 14.06 6.10 8.81
N TYR A 4 13.35 7.20 8.78
CA TYR A 4 13.89 8.56 8.90
C TYR A 4 13.31 9.19 10.17
N ASP A 5 13.96 8.94 11.30
CA ASP A 5 13.54 9.47 12.60
C ASP A 5 14.12 10.86 12.86
N MET A 6 13.54 11.88 12.22
CA MET A 6 14.01 13.27 12.35
C MET A 6 13.47 13.96 13.62
N ALA A 7 12.51 13.34 14.29
CA ALA A 7 11.95 13.83 15.56
C ALA A 7 12.52 13.11 16.80
N ASP A 8 13.50 12.19 16.61
CA ASP A 8 14.13 11.42 17.69
C ASP A 8 13.11 10.71 18.60
N LEU A 9 12.11 10.06 17.95
CA LEU A 9 11.03 9.36 18.65
C LEU A 9 11.36 7.90 18.96
N PHE A 10 12.33 7.33 18.28
CA PHE A 10 12.74 5.94 18.42
C PHE A 10 14.13 5.82 19.06
N THR A 11 14.35 4.77 19.79
CA THR A 11 15.71 4.38 20.18
C THR A 11 16.45 3.73 19.01
N ASP A 12 17.78 3.72 19.03
CA ASP A 12 18.61 3.07 17.99
C ASP A 12 18.18 1.61 17.71
N GLU A 13 17.76 0.88 18.76
CA GLU A 13 17.30 -0.50 18.62
C GLU A 13 15.91 -0.58 17.98
N GLU A 14 15.01 0.33 18.30
CA GLU A 14 13.67 0.43 17.69
C GLU A 14 13.76 0.83 16.22
N GLU A 15 14.58 1.82 15.86
CA GLU A 15 14.83 2.17 14.46
C GLU A 15 15.34 0.98 13.65
N LYS A 16 16.30 0.24 14.21
CA LYS A 16 16.82 -0.96 13.57
C LYS A 16 15.73 -2.01 13.36
N GLN A 17 14.91 -2.28 14.39
CA GLN A 17 13.81 -3.25 14.28
C GLN A 17 12.76 -2.82 13.27
N LEU A 18 12.40 -1.54 13.23
CA LEU A 18 11.47 -0.99 12.24
C LEU A 18 12.04 -1.07 10.83
N SER A 19 13.32 -0.75 10.64
CA SER A 19 14.00 -0.88 9.34
C SER A 19 14.02 -2.32 8.85
N GLU A 20 14.29 -3.30 9.73
CA GLU A 20 14.25 -4.72 9.39
C GLU A 20 12.83 -5.16 8.99
N GLN A 21 11.80 -4.74 9.74
CA GLN A 21 10.40 -5.05 9.43
C GLN A 21 9.96 -4.39 8.11
N ALA A 22 10.28 -3.11 7.91
CA ALA A 22 9.98 -2.39 6.68
C ALA A 22 10.66 -3.02 5.46
N GLN A 23 11.89 -3.52 5.61
CA GLN A 23 12.59 -4.25 4.54
C GLN A 23 11.89 -5.56 4.19
N VAL A 24 11.48 -6.35 5.19
CA VAL A 24 10.75 -7.60 4.97
C VAL A 24 9.42 -7.33 4.26
N LEU A 25 8.70 -6.29 4.68
CA LEU A 25 7.45 -5.87 4.04
C LEU A 25 7.69 -5.43 2.60
N SER A 26 8.70 -4.60 2.35
CA SER A 26 9.06 -4.12 1.01
C SER A 26 9.42 -5.28 0.07
N ASP A 27 10.18 -6.26 0.57
CA ASP A 27 10.54 -7.45 -0.18
C ASP A 27 9.32 -8.34 -0.48
N THR A 28 8.36 -8.42 0.44
CA THR A 28 7.11 -9.16 0.27
C THR A 28 6.22 -8.53 -0.77
N MET A 29 6.02 -7.21 -0.68
CA MET A 29 5.16 -6.46 -1.59
C MET A 29 5.80 -6.16 -2.95
N LYS A 30 7.14 -6.20 -3.05
CA LYS A 30 7.93 -5.66 -4.18
C LYS A 30 7.68 -4.15 -4.38
N MET A 31 7.30 -3.47 -3.32
CA MET A 31 7.04 -2.05 -3.23
C MET A 31 7.71 -1.50 -1.98
N GLU A 32 8.13 -0.24 -2.00
CA GLU A 32 8.89 0.33 -0.89
C GLU A 32 7.98 0.78 0.25
N ALA A 33 8.38 0.48 1.50
CA ALA A 33 7.76 0.99 2.71
C ALA A 33 8.74 1.92 3.44
N VAL A 34 8.29 3.14 3.76
CA VAL A 34 9.10 4.20 4.38
C VAL A 34 8.38 4.69 5.64
N ILE A 35 9.14 4.93 6.71
CA ILE A 35 8.66 5.55 7.95
C ILE A 35 9.41 6.84 8.15
N VAL A 36 8.68 7.92 8.45
CA VAL A 36 9.25 9.25 8.68
C VAL A 36 8.65 9.85 9.93
N THR A 37 9.50 10.44 10.77
CA THR A 37 9.06 11.29 11.89
C THR A 37 9.64 12.68 11.72
N ILE A 38 8.90 13.73 12.05
CA ILE A 38 9.35 15.12 11.97
C ILE A 38 8.92 15.92 13.19
N GLU A 39 9.78 16.83 13.64
CA GLU A 39 9.51 17.72 14.78
C GLU A 39 8.96 19.08 14.34
N GLU A 40 9.39 19.58 13.18
CA GLU A 40 8.97 20.88 12.64
C GLU A 40 8.45 20.73 11.21
N ASN A 41 7.27 21.29 10.93
CA ASN A 41 6.65 21.28 9.62
C ASN A 41 5.82 22.54 9.38
N SER A 42 6.19 23.37 8.41
CA SER A 42 5.46 24.56 8.01
C SER A 42 4.31 24.29 7.04
N ASP A 43 4.27 23.08 6.47
CA ASP A 43 3.27 22.63 5.52
C ASP A 43 2.25 21.69 6.21
N SER A 44 1.25 21.22 5.47
CA SER A 44 0.40 20.13 5.97
C SER A 44 1.16 18.80 5.94
N ALA A 45 0.78 17.85 6.81
CA ALA A 45 1.35 16.50 6.83
C ALA A 45 1.29 15.83 5.44
N GLN A 46 0.19 16.04 4.70
CA GLN A 46 0.06 15.56 3.32
C GLN A 46 1.12 16.14 2.39
N VAL A 47 1.25 17.46 2.35
CA VAL A 47 2.21 18.13 1.44
C VAL A 47 3.63 17.70 1.74
N PHE A 48 3.97 17.60 3.03
CA PHE A 48 5.28 17.11 3.44
C PHE A 48 5.52 15.65 3.02
N ALA A 49 4.59 14.74 3.35
CA ALA A 49 4.76 13.31 3.07
C ALA A 49 4.86 13.03 1.57
N ASP A 50 3.98 13.62 0.76
CA ASP A 50 3.98 13.45 -0.69
C ASP A 50 5.24 14.04 -1.31
N GLY A 51 5.67 15.23 -0.87
CA GLY A 51 6.91 15.88 -1.31
C GLY A 51 8.15 15.07 -0.93
N PHE A 52 8.26 14.65 0.33
CA PHE A 52 9.36 13.83 0.82
C PHE A 52 9.50 12.53 0.03
N TYR A 53 8.38 11.86 -0.24
CA TYR A 53 8.36 10.62 -1.02
C TYR A 53 8.88 10.84 -2.44
N MET A 54 8.37 11.84 -3.14
CA MET A 54 8.73 12.11 -4.53
C MET A 54 10.15 12.66 -4.70
N GLU A 55 10.55 13.60 -3.86
CA GLU A 55 11.89 14.23 -3.91
C GLU A 55 12.99 13.27 -3.48
N GLY A 56 12.70 12.38 -2.51
CA GLY A 56 13.59 11.32 -2.08
C GLY A 56 13.78 10.20 -3.11
N GLY A 57 12.92 10.17 -4.15
CA GLY A 57 12.97 9.16 -5.21
C GLY A 57 12.59 7.77 -4.72
N PHE A 58 11.77 7.70 -3.68
CA PHE A 58 11.30 6.44 -3.11
C PHE A 58 10.37 5.68 -4.05
N GLY A 59 10.18 4.41 -3.74
CA GLY A 59 9.32 3.50 -4.48
C GLY A 59 10.05 2.65 -5.51
N THR A 60 9.40 1.58 -5.91
CA THR A 60 9.94 0.61 -6.87
C THR A 60 9.30 0.76 -8.25
N GLY A 61 10.08 0.43 -9.28
CA GLY A 61 9.60 0.49 -10.66
C GLY A 61 9.47 1.91 -11.23
N SER A 62 8.96 2.02 -12.46
CA SER A 62 8.81 3.30 -13.15
C SER A 62 7.66 4.15 -12.61
N ASP A 63 6.75 3.54 -11.85
CA ASP A 63 5.60 4.17 -11.21
C ASP A 63 5.83 4.51 -9.74
N HIS A 64 7.08 4.33 -9.25
CA HIS A 64 7.47 4.60 -7.86
C HIS A 64 6.52 3.98 -6.83
N SER A 65 6.16 2.70 -7.04
CA SER A 65 5.22 1.99 -6.16
C SER A 65 5.73 1.86 -4.74
N GLY A 66 4.91 2.29 -3.77
CA GLY A 66 5.23 2.17 -2.35
C GLY A 66 4.31 2.97 -1.44
N ILE A 67 4.68 3.01 -0.17
CA ILE A 67 3.91 3.62 0.91
C ILE A 67 4.84 4.32 1.90
N LEU A 68 4.41 5.47 2.39
CA LEU A 68 5.10 6.22 3.45
C LEU A 68 4.14 6.47 4.61
N PHE A 69 4.60 6.23 5.83
CA PHE A 69 3.94 6.63 7.06
C PHE A 69 4.69 7.79 7.70
N LEU A 70 3.98 8.88 7.94
CA LEU A 70 4.49 10.09 8.59
C LEU A 70 3.90 10.25 9.99
N ILE A 71 4.77 10.48 10.97
CA ILE A 71 4.43 11.00 12.29
C ILE A 71 4.89 12.46 12.34
N ASP A 72 3.94 13.38 12.25
CA ASP A 72 4.17 14.83 12.26
C ASP A 72 3.90 15.38 13.66
N MET A 73 4.97 15.69 14.39
CA MET A 73 4.86 16.16 15.77
C MET A 73 4.45 17.63 15.88
N ASP A 74 4.74 18.43 14.86
CA ASP A 74 4.37 19.85 14.82
C ASP A 74 2.86 20.03 14.64
N ASN A 75 2.32 19.38 13.61
CA ASN A 75 0.88 19.43 13.32
C ASN A 75 0.07 18.44 14.19
N ARG A 76 0.75 17.51 14.89
CA ARG A 76 0.14 16.37 15.61
C ARG A 76 -0.76 15.54 14.71
N GLU A 77 -0.25 15.22 13.54
CA GLU A 77 -0.94 14.46 12.52
C GLU A 77 -0.18 13.17 12.17
N LEU A 78 -0.95 12.13 11.89
CA LEU A 78 -0.47 10.89 11.28
C LEU A 78 -0.95 10.89 9.84
N TYR A 79 -0.05 10.59 8.91
CA TYR A 79 -0.41 10.59 7.50
C TYR A 79 0.19 9.38 6.77
N ILE A 80 -0.57 8.83 5.84
CA ILE A 80 -0.12 7.74 4.95
C ILE A 80 -0.18 8.23 3.51
N SER A 81 0.97 8.29 2.85
CA SER A 81 1.10 8.54 1.42
C SER A 81 1.28 7.23 0.66
N THR A 82 0.59 7.06 -0.45
CA THR A 82 0.68 5.87 -1.31
C THR A 82 0.95 6.27 -2.74
N ASN A 83 1.81 5.50 -3.44
CA ASN A 83 2.13 5.77 -4.83
C ASN A 83 2.16 4.49 -5.69
N GLY A 84 1.97 4.66 -6.98
CA GLY A 84 2.01 3.59 -7.96
C GLY A 84 0.97 2.49 -7.69
N GLN A 85 1.41 1.24 -7.72
CA GLN A 85 0.51 0.09 -7.53
C GLN A 85 -0.07 0.02 -6.11
N MET A 86 0.61 0.62 -5.11
CA MET A 86 0.15 0.58 -3.72
C MET A 86 -1.22 1.24 -3.53
N ILE A 87 -1.56 2.25 -4.33
CA ILE A 87 -2.87 2.91 -4.34
C ILE A 87 -4.02 1.90 -4.50
N ARG A 88 -3.80 0.80 -5.23
CA ARG A 88 -4.83 -0.24 -5.46
C ARG A 88 -5.06 -1.13 -4.23
N TYR A 89 -4.01 -1.35 -3.43
CA TYR A 89 -4.08 -2.15 -2.21
C TYR A 89 -4.58 -1.33 -1.04
N MET A 90 -4.15 -0.07 -0.94
CA MET A 90 -4.49 0.85 0.13
C MET A 90 -5.57 1.82 -0.34
N THR A 91 -6.83 1.38 -0.23
CA THR A 91 -8.00 2.23 -0.49
C THR A 91 -8.17 3.24 0.65
N ASP A 92 -8.92 4.33 0.43
CA ASP A 92 -9.21 5.32 1.46
C ASP A 92 -9.78 4.68 2.74
N SER A 93 -10.66 3.68 2.59
CA SER A 93 -11.21 2.94 3.74
C SER A 93 -10.12 2.19 4.50
N ARG A 94 -9.22 1.50 3.81
CA ARG A 94 -8.11 0.76 4.45
C ARG A 94 -7.11 1.71 5.10
N ILE A 95 -6.81 2.84 4.45
CA ILE A 95 -5.95 3.88 5.03
C ILE A 95 -6.55 4.39 6.33
N ASN A 96 -7.86 4.70 6.34
CA ASN A 96 -8.55 5.15 7.55
C ASN A 96 -8.53 4.08 8.65
N ASP A 97 -8.78 2.81 8.31
CA ASP A 97 -8.71 1.71 9.29
C ASP A 97 -7.32 1.58 9.92
N VAL A 98 -6.25 1.70 9.11
CA VAL A 98 -4.86 1.69 9.59
C VAL A 98 -4.57 2.93 10.45
N LEU A 99 -5.00 4.13 10.03
CA LEU A 99 -4.81 5.35 10.79
C LEU A 99 -5.53 5.31 12.15
N ASP A 100 -6.73 4.73 12.21
CA ASP A 100 -7.47 4.55 13.45
C ASP A 100 -6.72 3.62 14.43
N ASP A 101 -6.08 2.56 13.93
CA ASP A 101 -5.32 1.63 14.77
C ASP A 101 -4.02 2.27 15.26
N VAL A 102 -3.21 2.88 14.37
CA VAL A 102 -1.94 3.52 14.76
C VAL A 102 -2.16 4.75 15.66
N TYR A 103 -3.30 5.43 15.53
CA TYR A 103 -3.65 6.56 16.39
C TYR A 103 -3.73 6.18 17.87
N ASN A 104 -4.24 4.99 18.18
CA ASN A 104 -4.34 4.54 19.57
C ASN A 104 -2.96 4.42 20.23
N TYR A 105 -1.94 3.93 19.50
CA TYR A 105 -0.56 3.87 19.99
C TYR A 105 0.05 5.27 20.12
N ALA A 106 -0.10 6.11 19.09
CA ALA A 106 0.44 7.46 19.11
C ALA A 106 -0.16 8.34 20.21
N ALA A 107 -1.46 8.16 20.53
CA ALA A 107 -2.13 8.87 21.61
C ALA A 107 -1.55 8.54 23.00
N ASP A 108 -1.02 7.33 23.17
CA ASP A 108 -0.32 6.89 24.38
C ASP A 108 1.19 7.20 24.33
N ALA A 109 1.65 7.94 23.33
CA ALA A 109 3.05 8.23 23.03
C ALA A 109 3.92 6.97 22.75
N ASP A 110 3.28 5.86 22.36
CA ASP A 110 3.95 4.66 21.87
C ASP A 110 4.17 4.77 20.35
N TYR A 111 5.13 5.60 19.94
CA TYR A 111 5.41 5.86 18.53
C TYR A 111 6.00 4.63 17.82
N TYR A 112 6.81 3.82 18.54
CA TYR A 112 7.28 2.54 18.03
C TYR A 112 6.12 1.59 17.75
N GLY A 113 5.19 1.45 18.69
CA GLY A 113 3.98 0.65 18.51
C GLY A 113 3.15 1.12 17.32
N ALA A 114 3.00 2.45 17.15
CA ALA A 114 2.31 3.02 15.99
C ALA A 114 2.97 2.63 14.67
N ALA A 115 4.30 2.77 14.56
CA ALA A 115 5.04 2.41 13.35
C ALA A 115 5.01 0.91 13.07
N ALA A 116 5.13 0.07 14.09
CA ALA A 116 5.04 -1.39 13.95
C ALA A 116 3.63 -1.86 13.55
N ALA A 117 2.59 -1.23 14.10
CA ALA A 117 1.19 -1.48 13.71
C ALA A 117 0.95 -1.09 12.25
N PHE A 118 1.43 0.08 11.81
CA PHE A 118 1.38 0.49 10.41
C PHE A 118 1.97 -0.57 9.47
N LEU A 119 3.15 -1.09 9.75
CA LEU A 119 3.79 -2.12 8.91
C LEU A 119 2.95 -3.41 8.88
N THR A 120 2.45 -3.84 10.05
CA THR A 120 1.65 -5.06 10.19
C THR A 120 0.31 -4.94 9.43
N ASP A 121 -0.37 -3.81 9.56
CA ASP A 121 -1.68 -3.61 8.92
C ASP A 121 -1.54 -3.37 7.41
N THR A 122 -0.45 -2.73 6.97
CA THR A 122 -0.11 -2.63 5.55
C THR A 122 0.10 -4.03 4.95
N GLU A 123 0.81 -4.93 5.64
CA GLU A 123 0.98 -6.32 5.21
C GLU A 123 -0.36 -7.06 5.09
N LYS A 124 -1.25 -6.89 6.08
CA LYS A 124 -2.61 -7.47 6.03
C LYS A 124 -3.40 -6.94 4.83
N CYS A 125 -3.37 -5.61 4.59
CA CYS A 125 -4.05 -5.00 3.45
C CYS A 125 -3.50 -5.54 2.12
N TYR A 126 -2.19 -5.67 1.99
CA TYR A 126 -1.54 -6.25 0.81
C TYR A 126 -1.95 -7.72 0.61
N SER A 127 -1.89 -8.54 1.66
CA SER A 127 -2.26 -9.96 1.63
C SER A 127 -3.73 -10.19 1.28
N ASN A 128 -4.62 -9.28 1.65
CA ASN A 128 -6.02 -9.30 1.26
C ASN A 128 -6.25 -8.96 -0.23
N GLY A 129 -5.20 -8.55 -0.93
CA GLY A 129 -5.24 -8.23 -2.34
C GLY A 129 -5.95 -6.91 -2.69
N ILE A 130 -6.06 -6.66 -3.98
CA ILE A 130 -6.70 -5.46 -4.52
C ILE A 130 -8.21 -5.53 -4.27
N SER A 131 -8.80 -4.45 -3.75
CA SER A 131 -10.25 -4.37 -3.54
C SER A 131 -11.02 -4.48 -4.85
N ARG A 132 -12.17 -5.19 -4.84
CA ARG A 132 -13.03 -5.38 -6.01
C ARG A 132 -13.61 -4.08 -6.58
N ASP A 133 -13.64 -3.02 -5.78
CA ASP A 133 -14.18 -1.72 -6.17
C ASP A 133 -13.14 -0.79 -6.81
N GLN A 134 -11.90 -1.27 -7.00
CA GLN A 134 -10.84 -0.49 -7.62
C GLN A 134 -10.95 -0.44 -9.15
N TYR A 135 -10.53 0.68 -9.72
CA TYR A 135 -10.47 0.90 -11.15
C TYR A 135 -9.02 0.94 -11.63
N ASN A 136 -8.77 0.35 -12.79
CA ASN A 136 -7.52 0.54 -13.51
C ASN A 136 -7.61 1.82 -14.34
N TYR A 137 -6.65 2.72 -14.12
CA TYR A 137 -6.46 3.90 -14.97
C TYR A 137 -5.26 3.68 -15.88
N ASP A 138 -5.50 3.67 -17.17
CA ASP A 138 -4.46 3.57 -18.19
C ASP A 138 -3.96 5.01 -18.48
N THR A 139 -2.73 5.31 -18.05
CA THR A 139 -2.13 6.64 -18.19
C THR A 139 -1.82 7.01 -19.62
N GLU A 140 -1.65 6.04 -20.54
CA GLU A 140 -1.37 6.30 -21.96
C GLU A 140 -2.66 6.63 -22.74
N THR A 141 -3.73 5.92 -22.44
CA THR A 141 -5.01 6.05 -23.17
C THR A 141 -6.06 6.86 -22.43
N GLY A 142 -5.85 7.18 -21.14
CA GLY A 142 -6.82 7.82 -20.26
C GLY A 142 -8.05 6.95 -19.95
N LYS A 143 -7.99 5.67 -20.29
CA LYS A 143 -9.11 4.74 -20.13
C LYS A 143 -9.23 4.25 -18.69
N ILE A 144 -10.44 4.39 -18.14
CA ILE A 144 -10.79 3.82 -16.84
C ILE A 144 -11.49 2.49 -17.08
N SER A 145 -11.01 1.42 -16.44
CA SER A 145 -11.64 0.10 -16.45
C SER A 145 -11.75 -0.43 -15.02
N ARG A 146 -12.88 -1.07 -14.69
CA ARG A 146 -13.04 -1.71 -13.38
C ARG A 146 -12.03 -2.83 -13.22
N TYR A 147 -11.36 -2.89 -12.04
CA TYR A 147 -10.51 -4.03 -11.73
C TYR A 147 -11.37 -5.30 -11.62
N HIS A 148 -11.08 -6.29 -12.44
CA HIS A 148 -11.75 -7.59 -12.42
C HIS A 148 -10.75 -8.65 -11.97
N HIS A 149 -10.95 -9.15 -10.76
CA HIS A 149 -10.20 -10.30 -10.27
C HIS A 149 -10.85 -11.56 -10.85
N ILE A 150 -10.09 -12.33 -11.64
CA ILE A 150 -10.58 -13.60 -12.21
C ILE A 150 -10.56 -14.64 -11.09
N GLU A 151 -11.75 -15.02 -10.64
CA GLU A 151 -11.89 -16.11 -9.69
C GLU A 151 -11.65 -17.47 -10.39
N TRP A 152 -11.00 -18.39 -9.70
CA TRP A 152 -10.64 -19.69 -10.29
C TRP A 152 -11.82 -20.46 -10.90
N TYR A 153 -13.03 -20.31 -10.37
CA TYR A 153 -14.25 -20.93 -10.92
C TYR A 153 -14.68 -20.29 -12.25
N GLU A 154 -14.36 -19.03 -12.54
CA GLU A 154 -14.64 -18.38 -13.83
C GLU A 154 -13.80 -19.01 -14.93
N ILE A 155 -12.58 -19.44 -14.61
CA ILE A 155 -11.72 -20.20 -15.52
C ILE A 155 -12.37 -21.56 -15.85
N LEU A 156 -12.92 -22.26 -14.85
CA LEU A 156 -13.61 -23.51 -15.06
C LEU A 156 -14.89 -23.36 -15.88
N ILE A 157 -15.66 -22.29 -15.67
CA ILE A 157 -16.85 -21.98 -16.47
C ILE A 157 -16.44 -21.72 -17.94
N ALA A 158 -15.40 -20.92 -18.17
CA ALA A 158 -14.90 -20.65 -19.52
C ALA A 158 -14.45 -21.91 -20.25
N LEU A 159 -13.74 -22.82 -19.57
CA LEU A 159 -13.35 -24.11 -20.11
C LEU A 159 -14.55 -25.04 -20.40
N GLY A 160 -15.54 -25.03 -19.51
CA GLY A 160 -16.78 -25.80 -19.69
C GLY A 160 -17.56 -25.36 -20.93
N VAL A 161 -17.73 -24.05 -21.12
CA VAL A 161 -18.39 -23.47 -22.29
C VAL A 161 -17.65 -23.80 -23.60
N ALA A 162 -16.31 -23.68 -23.59
CA ALA A 162 -15.49 -24.03 -24.74
C ALA A 162 -15.62 -25.50 -25.15
N ALA A 163 -15.69 -26.42 -24.17
CA ALA A 163 -15.87 -27.85 -24.43
C ALA A 163 -17.25 -28.15 -25.04
N VAL A 164 -18.31 -27.50 -24.58
CA VAL A 164 -19.69 -27.68 -25.11
C VAL A 164 -19.77 -27.14 -26.56
N CYS A 165 -19.23 -25.94 -26.81
CA CYS A 165 -19.23 -25.35 -28.15
C CYS A 165 -18.37 -26.13 -29.13
N GLY A 166 -17.19 -26.61 -28.70
CA GLY A 166 -16.32 -27.46 -29.52
C GLY A 166 -16.93 -28.81 -29.85
N GLY A 167 -17.58 -29.47 -28.85
CA GLY A 167 -18.26 -30.74 -29.03
C GLY A 167 -19.44 -30.69 -30.03
N THR A 168 -20.24 -29.63 -29.99
CA THR A 168 -21.36 -29.43 -30.94
C THR A 168 -20.87 -29.16 -32.37
N ALA A 169 -19.76 -28.47 -32.56
CA ALA A 169 -19.19 -28.24 -33.89
C ALA A 169 -18.68 -29.54 -34.53
N VAL A 170 -18.06 -30.43 -33.77
CA VAL A 170 -17.61 -31.74 -34.27
C VAL A 170 -18.77 -32.68 -34.59
N ALA A 171 -19.84 -32.69 -33.79
CA ALA A 171 -21.03 -33.52 -34.03
C ALA A 171 -21.84 -33.10 -35.27
N SER A 172 -21.72 -31.84 -35.72
CA SER A 172 -22.41 -31.32 -36.91
C SER A 172 -21.68 -31.59 -38.23
N VAL A 173 -20.44 -32.14 -38.21
CA VAL A 173 -19.60 -32.40 -39.39
C VAL A 173 -19.53 -33.94 -39.70
N LEU A 174 -20.04 -34.78 -38.80
CA LEU A 174 -20.17 -36.20 -38.99
C LEU A 174 -21.62 -36.60 -39.42
#